data_5a6e2ab020023250249db581d9ebc499
#
_entry.id   5a6e2ab020023250249db581d9ebc499
#
_cell.length_a   1.000
_cell.length_b   1.000
_cell.length_c   1.000
_cell.angle_alpha   90.00
_cell.angle_beta   90.00
_cell.angle_gamma   90.00
#
_symmetry.space_group_name_H-M   'P 1'
#
loop_
_entity.id
_entity.type
_entity.pdbx_description
1 polymer ?
#
loop_
_entity_poly.entity_id
_entity_poly.type
_entity_poly.pdbx_seq_one_letter_code
_entity_poly.pdbx_strand_id
1 'polypeptide(L)'
;MSSTTVAPPIPGRAEAPRWSIALAQRLRALSYYRSVDAGSKRDLRVDLLRGFCIFAMVVDHFGGDSWLYSITGGNRFYVSAAEGFIFISGFILGQAYRAKRDRHGLPAAMSEALRRARTLYLATVALTLIFSVLYLYTDIALWTGRDFGLGIDSLQEIAVATLTLHYTYHGTDILAMYTLLLAVAPIVLLLLSVGEWYWVLVPSWLIWLAYQVYPEEAAIPWYIRHGENFPLAAWQVLFITRSVLGFYRGALTAWLQRFPRLRVFGVAIGLAVTLALISLAWGADNGVQFAFFDIDPNVLNESFFKVPLRPWRIVAFMSVAIVAYTGATYLWVPIRRALGWLMLPLGQAALYSYIVHFFLILLVYNLAPLLASLPGEPSTDVFVPVLQIAVVLLLWALVRKRVLFGIIPN
;
A
#
# COMPACT_ATOMS: atom_id res chain seq x y z
N MET A 1 -8.09 -51.10 -57.82
CA MET A 1 -7.62 -51.62 -56.50
C MET A 1 -6.60 -50.62 -55.96
N SER A 2 -7.01 -49.70 -55.14
CA SER A 2 -6.12 -48.71 -54.51
C SER A 2 -5.93 -49.10 -53.06
N SER A 3 -4.74 -49.45 -52.70
CA SER A 3 -4.32 -49.79 -51.32
C SER A 3 -4.10 -48.53 -50.51
N THR A 4 -4.99 -48.28 -49.56
CA THR A 4 -4.83 -47.26 -48.53
C THR A 4 -3.85 -47.77 -47.47
N THR A 5 -2.65 -47.22 -47.46
CA THR A 5 -1.64 -47.44 -46.40
C THR A 5 -2.08 -46.60 -45.18
N VAL A 6 -2.47 -47.30 -44.11
CA VAL A 6 -2.72 -46.72 -42.77
C VAL A 6 -1.38 -46.44 -42.12
N ALA A 7 -1.10 -45.17 -41.76
CA ALA A 7 0.07 -44.78 -41.03
C ALA A 7 0.08 -45.37 -39.60
N PRO A 8 1.21 -45.77 -39.04
CA PRO A 8 1.30 -46.35 -37.69
C PRO A 8 0.98 -45.31 -36.62
N PRO A 9 0.39 -45.74 -35.49
CA PRO A 9 0.05 -44.83 -34.41
C PRO A 9 1.30 -44.24 -33.75
N ILE A 10 1.29 -42.94 -33.55
CA ILE A 10 2.33 -42.19 -32.85
C ILE A 10 2.42 -42.70 -31.40
N PRO A 11 3.62 -43.05 -30.86
CA PRO A 11 3.77 -43.58 -29.52
C PRO A 11 3.27 -42.55 -28.48
N GLY A 12 2.48 -43.05 -27.50
CA GLY A 12 1.65 -42.31 -26.60
C GLY A 12 2.40 -41.23 -25.83
N ARG A 13 1.84 -40.03 -25.88
CA ARG A 13 2.04 -39.02 -24.84
C ARG A 13 1.55 -39.65 -23.53
N ALA A 14 2.46 -39.81 -22.56
CA ALA A 14 2.10 -40.21 -21.22
C ALA A 14 0.95 -39.35 -20.72
N GLU A 15 -0.21 -39.96 -20.39
CA GLU A 15 -1.34 -39.27 -19.86
C GLU A 15 -0.91 -38.54 -18.57
N ALA A 16 -1.13 -37.23 -18.54
CA ALA A 16 -0.81 -36.44 -17.36
C ALA A 16 -1.60 -36.99 -16.15
N PRO A 17 -0.97 -37.13 -14.99
CA PRO A 17 -1.62 -37.70 -13.80
C PRO A 17 -2.96 -36.99 -13.51
N ARG A 18 -4.01 -37.72 -13.15
CA ARG A 18 -5.36 -37.19 -12.89
C ARG A 18 -5.37 -36.01 -11.93
N TRP A 19 -4.47 -35.98 -10.95
CA TRP A 19 -4.33 -34.85 -10.03
C TRP A 19 -3.82 -33.58 -10.71
N SER A 20 -2.94 -33.69 -11.72
CA SER A 20 -2.42 -32.54 -12.44
C SER A 20 -3.49 -31.93 -13.36
N ILE A 21 -4.37 -32.77 -13.93
CA ILE A 21 -5.51 -32.32 -14.73
C ILE A 21 -6.53 -31.63 -13.84
N ALA A 22 -6.84 -32.19 -12.68
CA ALA A 22 -7.75 -31.57 -11.69
C ALA A 22 -7.19 -30.26 -11.14
N LEU A 23 -5.89 -30.18 -10.87
CA LEU A 23 -5.22 -28.94 -10.46
C LEU A 23 -5.25 -27.91 -11.57
N ALA A 24 -4.92 -28.30 -12.81
CA ALA A 24 -4.97 -27.39 -13.97
C ALA A 24 -6.39 -26.87 -14.23
N GLN A 25 -7.43 -27.70 -14.06
CA GLN A 25 -8.82 -27.27 -14.17
C GLN A 25 -9.22 -26.32 -13.04
N ARG A 26 -8.83 -26.58 -11.79
CA ARG A 26 -9.03 -25.67 -10.66
C ARG A 26 -8.30 -24.33 -10.86
N LEU A 27 -7.07 -24.35 -11.34
CA LEU A 27 -6.29 -23.15 -11.65
C LEU A 27 -6.88 -22.35 -12.82
N ARG A 28 -7.47 -23.01 -13.83
CA ARG A 28 -8.18 -22.36 -14.95
C ARG A 28 -9.53 -21.78 -14.52
N ALA A 29 -10.21 -22.41 -13.58
CA ALA A 29 -11.48 -21.93 -13.01
C ALA A 29 -11.32 -20.70 -12.13
N LEU A 30 -10.13 -20.49 -11.53
CA LEU A 30 -9.81 -19.29 -10.78
C LEU A 30 -9.53 -18.13 -11.76
N SER A 31 -10.54 -17.32 -12.00
CA SER A 31 -10.35 -16.07 -12.75
C SER A 31 -9.46 -15.14 -11.92
N TYR A 32 -8.34 -14.71 -12.47
CA TYR A 32 -7.39 -13.77 -11.86
C TYR A 32 -8.06 -12.49 -11.32
N TYR A 33 -9.22 -12.14 -11.87
CA TYR A 33 -9.93 -10.90 -11.62
C TYR A 33 -11.37 -11.10 -11.13
N ARG A 34 -11.78 -12.32 -10.88
CA ARG A 34 -13.13 -12.59 -10.36
C ARG A 34 -13.10 -12.51 -8.85
N SER A 35 -14.10 -11.85 -8.25
CA SER A 35 -14.38 -11.99 -6.83
C SER A 35 -14.48 -13.48 -6.48
N VAL A 36 -13.72 -13.92 -5.49
CA VAL A 36 -13.66 -15.35 -5.14
C VAL A 36 -14.90 -15.78 -4.39
N ASP A 37 -15.65 -14.82 -3.82
CA ASP A 37 -16.93 -15.09 -3.17
C ASP A 37 -18.07 -14.83 -4.17
N ALA A 38 -18.76 -15.88 -4.55
CA ALA A 38 -19.97 -15.81 -5.36
C ALA A 38 -20.99 -14.89 -4.66
N GLY A 39 -21.31 -13.75 -5.27
CA GLY A 39 -22.26 -12.77 -4.73
C GLY A 39 -21.65 -11.47 -4.22
N SER A 40 -20.35 -11.39 -3.95
CA SER A 40 -19.70 -10.14 -3.60
C SER A 40 -19.40 -9.31 -4.87
N LYS A 41 -19.88 -8.06 -4.90
CA LYS A 41 -19.48 -7.07 -5.92
C LYS A 41 -18.05 -6.55 -5.72
N ARG A 42 -17.40 -6.90 -4.62
CA ARG A 42 -16.13 -6.41 -4.14
C ARG A 42 -15.06 -7.51 -4.17
N ASP A 43 -13.86 -7.19 -4.61
CA ASP A 43 -12.74 -8.15 -4.60
C ASP A 43 -12.11 -8.21 -3.19
N LEU A 44 -12.50 -9.22 -2.42
CA LEU A 44 -12.05 -9.39 -1.03
C LEU A 44 -10.55 -9.66 -0.91
N ARG A 45 -9.87 -10.12 -1.96
CA ARG A 45 -8.40 -10.27 -1.97
C ARG A 45 -7.72 -8.92 -1.81
N VAL A 46 -8.25 -7.92 -2.51
CA VAL A 46 -7.75 -6.53 -2.43
C VAL A 46 -7.98 -5.94 -1.04
N ASP A 47 -9.15 -6.20 -0.44
CA ASP A 47 -9.42 -5.79 0.95
C ASP A 47 -8.49 -6.49 1.95
N LEU A 48 -8.21 -7.78 1.76
CA LEU A 48 -7.28 -8.54 2.60
C LEU A 48 -5.86 -7.98 2.52
N LEU A 49 -5.37 -7.73 1.32
CA LEU A 49 -4.03 -7.15 1.11
C LEU A 49 -3.93 -5.73 1.69
N ARG A 50 -5.00 -4.93 1.58
CA ARG A 50 -5.06 -3.60 2.20
C ARG A 50 -5.06 -3.70 3.72
N GLY A 51 -5.76 -4.70 4.28
CA GLY A 51 -5.73 -5.01 5.71
C GLY A 51 -4.34 -5.42 6.19
N PHE A 52 -3.61 -6.18 5.37
CA PHE A 52 -2.21 -6.49 5.65
C PHE A 52 -1.32 -5.23 5.64
N CYS A 53 -1.54 -4.30 4.70
CA CYS A 53 -0.83 -3.02 4.71
C CYS A 53 -1.13 -2.21 5.98
N ILE A 54 -2.37 -2.19 6.47
CA ILE A 54 -2.73 -1.56 7.74
C ILE A 54 -2.04 -2.25 8.91
N PHE A 55 -2.05 -3.59 8.95
CA PHE A 55 -1.35 -4.36 9.97
C PHE A 55 0.14 -4.02 10.01
N ALA A 56 0.80 -4.06 8.85
CA ALA A 56 2.22 -3.74 8.74
C ALA A 56 2.51 -2.28 9.16
N MET A 57 1.69 -1.34 8.72
CA MET A 57 1.82 0.06 9.12
C MET A 57 1.73 0.25 10.64
N VAL A 58 0.76 -0.40 11.30
CA VAL A 58 0.61 -0.31 12.75
C VAL A 58 1.84 -0.89 13.44
N VAL A 59 2.31 -2.08 13.03
CA VAL A 59 3.50 -2.72 13.61
C VAL A 59 4.74 -1.85 13.41
N ASP A 60 4.97 -1.35 12.19
CA ASP A 60 6.18 -0.60 11.83
C ASP A 60 6.24 0.78 12.53
N HIS A 61 5.08 1.40 12.80
CA HIS A 61 5.01 2.70 13.45
C HIS A 61 5.20 2.65 14.98
N PHE A 62 5.03 1.49 15.60
CA PHE A 62 5.28 1.36 17.05
C PHE A 62 6.75 1.29 17.41
N GLY A 63 7.64 1.05 16.45
CA GLY A 63 9.09 1.02 16.65
C GLY A 63 9.55 -0.11 17.58
N GLY A 64 10.81 0.00 18.02
CA GLY A 64 11.47 -1.00 18.88
C GLY A 64 11.92 -2.24 18.11
N ASP A 65 12.61 -3.16 18.79
CA ASP A 65 13.00 -4.43 18.20
C ASP A 65 11.85 -5.44 18.26
N SER A 66 11.50 -6.00 17.10
CA SER A 66 10.37 -6.92 16.99
C SER A 66 10.58 -7.97 15.91
N TRP A 67 10.36 -9.24 16.28
CA TRP A 67 10.35 -10.32 15.31
C TRP A 67 9.21 -10.19 14.28
N LEU A 68 8.16 -9.40 14.58
CA LEU A 68 7.08 -9.11 13.62
C LEU A 68 7.60 -8.43 12.35
N TYR A 69 8.74 -7.74 12.41
CA TYR A 69 9.37 -7.16 11.23
C TYR A 69 9.81 -8.20 10.20
N SER A 70 10.01 -9.46 10.60
CA SER A 70 10.21 -10.56 9.65
C SER A 70 8.95 -10.84 8.80
N ILE A 71 7.76 -10.44 9.29
CA ILE A 71 6.48 -10.60 8.60
C ILE A 71 6.09 -9.33 7.84
N THR A 72 6.27 -8.15 8.47
CA THR A 72 5.87 -6.86 7.89
C THR A 72 6.92 -6.29 6.93
N GLY A 73 8.15 -6.76 7.05
CA GLY A 73 9.31 -6.27 6.32
C GLY A 73 10.04 -5.13 7.05
N GLY A 74 9.44 -4.41 7.97
CA GLY A 74 10.06 -3.35 8.77
C GLY A 74 10.82 -2.31 7.94
N ASN A 75 10.39 -2.04 6.72
CA ASN A 75 11.10 -1.26 5.70
C ASN A 75 12.47 -1.86 5.24
N ARG A 76 12.76 -3.13 5.59
CA ARG A 76 14.07 -3.78 5.32
C ARG A 76 14.17 -4.42 3.93
N PHE A 77 13.04 -4.74 3.27
CA PHE A 77 13.02 -5.50 2.01
C PHE A 77 12.86 -4.65 0.74
N TYR A 78 13.41 -3.45 0.70
CA TYR A 78 13.24 -2.52 -0.44
C TYR A 78 11.77 -2.25 -0.81
N VAL A 79 10.83 -2.64 0.05
CA VAL A 79 9.39 -2.48 -0.10
C VAL A 79 8.80 -2.19 1.28
N SER A 80 7.77 -1.35 1.33
CA SER A 80 7.02 -1.09 2.55
C SER A 80 5.52 -1.24 2.32
N ALA A 81 4.75 -1.26 3.41
CA ALA A 81 3.30 -1.28 3.34
C ALA A 81 2.71 -0.04 2.64
N ALA A 82 3.45 1.07 2.61
CA ALA A 82 2.98 2.32 2.01
C ALA A 82 2.76 2.20 0.50
N GLU A 83 3.70 1.60 -0.25
CA GLU A 83 3.53 1.36 -1.68
C GLU A 83 2.28 0.50 -1.93
N GLY A 84 2.11 -0.56 -1.14
CA GLY A 84 0.95 -1.45 -1.24
C GLY A 84 -0.36 -0.70 -0.98
N PHE A 85 -0.40 0.11 0.07
CA PHE A 85 -1.58 0.88 0.44
C PHE A 85 -1.97 1.89 -0.64
N ILE A 86 -1.01 2.65 -1.15
CA ILE A 86 -1.22 3.65 -2.21
C ILE A 86 -1.66 2.99 -3.51
N PHE A 87 -0.98 1.93 -3.92
CA PHE A 87 -1.25 1.19 -5.14
C PHE A 87 -2.64 0.53 -5.14
N ILE A 88 -3.00 -0.13 -4.02
CA ILE A 88 -4.32 -0.75 -3.87
C ILE A 88 -5.42 0.32 -3.85
N SER A 89 -5.20 1.43 -3.18
CA SER A 89 -6.17 2.52 -3.09
C SER A 89 -6.45 3.14 -4.47
N GLY A 90 -5.43 3.37 -5.29
CA GLY A 90 -5.59 3.81 -6.68
C GLY A 90 -6.42 2.83 -7.50
N PHE A 91 -6.16 1.53 -7.37
CA PHE A 91 -6.91 0.51 -8.11
C PHE A 91 -8.41 0.46 -7.75
N ILE A 92 -8.72 0.44 -6.46
CA ILE A 92 -10.11 0.45 -5.98
C ILE A 92 -10.82 1.70 -6.47
N LEU A 93 -10.16 2.84 -6.41
CA LEU A 93 -10.69 4.12 -6.82
C LEU A 93 -11.00 4.15 -8.32
N GLY A 94 -10.07 3.72 -9.17
CA GLY A 94 -10.29 3.62 -10.62
C GLY A 94 -11.49 2.73 -10.96
N GLN A 95 -11.63 1.57 -10.28
CA GLN A 95 -12.79 0.69 -10.46
C GLN A 95 -14.10 1.31 -9.97
N ALA A 96 -14.09 1.92 -8.78
CA ALA A 96 -15.28 2.51 -8.18
C ALA A 96 -15.82 3.67 -9.03
N TYR A 97 -14.93 4.52 -9.53
CA TYR A 97 -15.32 5.64 -10.38
C TYR A 97 -15.76 5.19 -11.76
N ARG A 98 -15.13 4.18 -12.35
CA ARG A 98 -15.64 3.55 -13.57
C ARG A 98 -17.06 3.04 -13.37
N ALA A 99 -17.29 2.26 -12.32
CA ALA A 99 -18.61 1.71 -12.01
C ALA A 99 -19.65 2.81 -11.71
N LYS A 100 -19.24 3.89 -11.05
CA LYS A 100 -20.11 5.04 -10.75
C LYS A 100 -20.46 5.79 -12.03
N ARG A 101 -19.48 6.06 -12.90
CA ARG A 101 -19.68 6.68 -14.23
C ARG A 101 -20.66 5.88 -15.07
N ASP A 102 -20.45 4.56 -15.13
CA ASP A 102 -21.26 3.67 -15.99
C ASP A 102 -22.71 3.56 -15.51
N ARG A 103 -22.99 3.79 -14.20
CA ARG A 103 -24.35 3.73 -13.63
C ARG A 103 -25.05 5.08 -13.53
N HIS A 104 -24.30 6.14 -13.22
CA HIS A 104 -24.86 7.44 -12.81
C HIS A 104 -24.29 8.61 -13.61
N GLY A 105 -23.46 8.33 -14.62
CA GLY A 105 -22.81 9.34 -15.45
C GLY A 105 -21.53 9.92 -14.85
N LEU A 106 -20.78 10.61 -15.70
CA LEU A 106 -19.50 11.22 -15.37
C LEU A 106 -19.61 12.28 -14.25
N PRO A 107 -20.59 13.20 -14.25
CA PRO A 107 -20.70 14.20 -13.16
C PRO A 107 -20.86 13.56 -11.78
N ALA A 108 -21.59 12.46 -11.68
CA ALA A 108 -21.76 11.74 -10.42
C ALA A 108 -20.45 11.10 -9.92
N ALA A 109 -19.60 10.59 -10.83
CA ALA A 109 -18.28 10.06 -10.48
C ALA A 109 -17.33 11.18 -10.03
N MET A 110 -17.34 12.32 -10.72
CA MET A 110 -16.53 13.51 -10.36
C MET A 110 -16.92 14.06 -8.99
N SER A 111 -18.24 14.22 -8.75
CA SER A 111 -18.76 14.67 -7.45
C SER A 111 -18.37 13.73 -6.30
N GLU A 112 -18.40 12.41 -6.53
CA GLU A 112 -17.95 11.42 -5.54
C GLU A 112 -16.45 11.58 -5.22
N ALA A 113 -15.61 11.82 -6.25
CA ALA A 113 -14.18 12.04 -6.07
C ALA A 113 -13.92 13.29 -5.21
N LEU A 114 -14.58 14.40 -5.51
CA LEU A 114 -14.46 15.65 -4.75
C LEU A 114 -14.99 15.52 -3.31
N ARG A 115 -16.08 14.77 -3.11
CA ARG A 115 -16.60 14.50 -1.76
C ARG A 115 -15.59 13.71 -0.94
N ARG A 116 -14.93 12.71 -1.56
CA ARG A 116 -13.89 11.94 -0.90
C ARG A 116 -12.64 12.79 -0.64
N ALA A 117 -12.24 13.65 -1.57
CA ALA A 117 -11.17 14.62 -1.36
C ALA A 117 -11.46 15.52 -0.15
N ARG A 118 -12.69 16.04 -0.05
CA ARG A 118 -13.13 16.84 1.12
C ARG A 118 -13.05 16.05 2.42
N THR A 119 -13.46 14.78 2.42
CA THR A 119 -13.38 13.92 3.61
C THR A 119 -11.93 13.74 4.07
N LEU A 120 -11.01 13.47 3.14
CA LEU A 120 -9.58 13.32 3.46
C LEU A 120 -8.97 14.65 3.90
N TYR A 121 -9.31 15.75 3.24
CA TYR A 121 -8.89 17.08 3.63
C TYR A 121 -9.28 17.40 5.07
N LEU A 122 -10.55 17.21 5.43
CA LEU A 122 -11.01 17.43 6.79
C LEU A 122 -10.32 16.53 7.82
N ALA A 123 -10.07 15.26 7.46
CA ALA A 123 -9.33 14.34 8.32
C ALA A 123 -7.87 14.80 8.51
N THR A 124 -7.19 15.20 7.43
CA THR A 124 -5.82 15.73 7.48
C THR A 124 -5.74 16.96 8.36
N VAL A 125 -6.61 17.94 8.11
CA VAL A 125 -6.65 19.19 8.90
C VAL A 125 -6.95 18.90 10.37
N ALA A 126 -7.95 18.08 10.66
CA ALA A 126 -8.32 17.75 12.03
C ALA A 126 -7.18 17.07 12.79
N LEU A 127 -6.56 16.03 12.19
CA LEU A 127 -5.43 15.34 12.81
C LEU A 127 -4.26 16.29 13.04
N THR A 128 -3.85 17.04 12.01
CA THR A 128 -2.74 17.98 12.13
C THR A 128 -2.97 19.00 13.21
N LEU A 129 -4.16 19.62 13.27
CA LEU A 129 -4.48 20.62 14.31
C LEU A 129 -4.53 20.00 15.72
N ILE A 130 -5.15 18.80 15.87
CA ILE A 130 -5.20 18.12 17.17
C ILE A 130 -3.77 17.86 17.69
N PHE A 131 -2.92 17.27 16.87
CA PHE A 131 -1.55 16.95 17.29
C PHE A 131 -0.68 18.20 17.47
N SER A 132 -0.92 19.28 16.69
CA SER A 132 -0.25 20.58 16.89
C SER A 132 -0.65 21.23 18.20
N VAL A 133 -1.94 21.18 18.58
CA VAL A 133 -2.40 21.68 19.88
C VAL A 133 -1.80 20.88 21.02
N LEU A 134 -1.77 19.54 20.91
CA LEU A 134 -1.10 18.69 21.91
C LEU A 134 0.38 19.04 22.04
N TYR A 135 1.06 19.27 20.93
CA TYR A 135 2.47 19.69 20.90
C TYR A 135 2.71 21.01 21.65
N LEU A 136 1.91 22.03 21.32
CA LEU A 136 2.12 23.38 21.84
C LEU A 136 1.72 23.54 23.32
N TYR A 137 0.69 22.85 23.78
CA TYR A 137 0.04 23.13 25.06
C TYR A 137 0.09 21.98 26.06
N THR A 138 0.73 20.84 25.73
CA THR A 138 0.85 19.70 26.65
C THR A 138 2.24 19.12 26.65
N ASP A 139 2.55 18.36 27.75
CA ASP A 139 3.79 17.60 27.85
C ASP A 139 3.66 16.14 27.37
N ILE A 140 2.55 15.81 26.70
CA ILE A 140 2.29 14.48 26.17
C ILE A 140 3.39 14.09 25.17
N ALA A 141 3.92 12.88 25.30
CA ALA A 141 4.91 12.36 24.37
C ALA A 141 4.25 12.08 23.02
N LEU A 142 4.78 12.69 21.96
CA LEU A 142 4.35 12.51 20.60
C LEU A 142 5.31 11.56 19.86
N TRP A 143 4.79 10.80 18.91
CA TRP A 143 5.56 9.83 18.14
C TRP A 143 6.77 10.42 17.40
N THR A 144 6.69 11.66 16.97
CA THR A 144 7.77 12.36 16.25
C THR A 144 8.74 13.07 17.16
N GLY A 145 8.59 12.92 18.47
CA GLY A 145 9.30 13.76 19.42
C GLY A 145 8.77 15.20 19.43
N ARG A 146 9.49 16.08 20.14
CA ARG A 146 9.13 17.51 20.24
C ARG A 146 9.89 18.41 19.25
N ASP A 147 10.77 17.83 18.45
CA ASP A 147 11.52 18.60 17.47
C ASP A 147 10.74 18.72 16.17
N PHE A 148 9.75 19.59 16.17
CA PHE A 148 8.96 19.89 14.99
C PHE A 148 9.72 20.72 13.95
N GLY A 149 10.90 21.23 14.28
CA GLY A 149 11.77 21.97 13.35
C GLY A 149 11.09 23.14 12.61
N LEU A 150 9.98 23.65 13.14
CA LEU A 150 9.06 24.46 12.35
C LEU A 150 9.52 25.90 12.19
N GLY A 151 10.27 26.43 13.12
CA GLY A 151 10.38 27.89 13.21
C GLY A 151 9.00 28.60 13.23
N ILE A 152 7.94 27.86 13.55
CA ILE A 152 6.56 28.35 13.66
C ILE A 152 6.15 28.19 15.11
N ASP A 153 6.15 29.29 15.84
CA ASP A 153 5.86 29.29 17.27
C ASP A 153 4.40 29.65 17.57
N SER A 154 3.57 29.87 16.53
CA SER A 154 2.20 30.28 16.72
C SER A 154 1.19 29.29 16.13
N LEU A 155 0.15 28.97 16.90
CA LEU A 155 -0.97 28.16 16.44
C LEU A 155 -1.65 28.77 15.20
N GLN A 156 -1.64 30.08 15.05
CA GLN A 156 -2.24 30.77 13.92
C GLN A 156 -1.51 30.44 12.62
N GLU A 157 -0.18 30.46 12.61
CA GLU A 157 0.63 30.11 11.43
C GLU A 157 0.47 28.64 11.08
N ILE A 158 0.51 27.75 12.09
CA ILE A 158 0.24 26.33 11.90
C ILE A 158 -1.15 26.13 11.29
N ALA A 159 -2.17 26.81 11.81
CA ALA A 159 -3.54 26.69 11.30
C ALA A 159 -3.64 27.12 9.83
N VAL A 160 -3.06 28.27 9.46
CA VAL A 160 -3.05 28.73 8.07
C VAL A 160 -2.32 27.74 7.16
N ALA A 161 -1.12 27.31 7.53
CA ALA A 161 -0.33 26.36 6.75
C ALA A 161 -1.04 24.99 6.63
N THR A 162 -1.73 24.54 7.68
CA THR A 162 -2.52 23.30 7.66
C THR A 162 -3.75 23.42 6.76
N LEU A 163 -4.51 24.52 6.86
CA LEU A 163 -5.70 24.76 6.03
C LEU A 163 -5.36 24.86 4.56
N THR A 164 -4.17 25.35 4.23
CA THR A 164 -3.67 25.43 2.85
C THR A 164 -2.91 24.16 2.42
N LEU A 165 -2.83 23.12 3.25
CA LEU A 165 -2.05 21.89 3.03
C LEU A 165 -0.57 22.12 2.76
N HIS A 166 0.03 23.18 3.28
CA HIS A 166 1.47 23.44 3.23
C HIS A 166 2.19 22.91 4.49
N TYR A 167 1.44 22.39 5.46
CA TYR A 167 1.94 21.77 6.66
C TYR A 167 1.06 20.59 7.07
N THR A 168 1.68 19.51 7.50
CA THR A 168 1.01 18.35 8.07
C THR A 168 1.74 17.85 9.30
N TYR A 169 1.02 17.25 10.25
CA TYR A 169 1.65 16.47 11.29
C TYR A 169 2.33 15.25 10.66
N HIS A 170 3.51 14.91 11.13
CA HIS A 170 4.29 13.78 10.61
C HIS A 170 3.46 12.50 10.52
N GLY A 171 3.51 11.85 9.37
CA GLY A 171 2.71 10.65 9.06
C GLY A 171 1.30 10.94 8.52
N THR A 172 0.75 12.18 8.63
CA THR A 172 -0.51 12.53 7.98
C THR A 172 -0.32 13.02 6.54
N ASP A 173 0.91 13.15 6.08
CA ASP A 173 1.34 13.54 4.75
C ASP A 173 0.73 12.68 3.63
N ILE A 174 0.57 11.38 3.86
CA ILE A 174 -0.11 10.49 2.92
C ILE A 174 -1.59 10.89 2.70
N LEU A 175 -2.30 11.37 3.72
CA LEU A 175 -3.68 11.86 3.57
C LEU A 175 -3.73 13.17 2.79
N ALA A 176 -2.79 14.07 3.03
CA ALA A 176 -2.65 15.31 2.27
C ALA A 176 -2.38 15.01 0.80
N MET A 177 -1.45 14.10 0.50
CA MET A 177 -1.17 13.63 -0.86
C MET A 177 -2.44 13.06 -1.52
N TYR A 178 -3.19 12.20 -0.83
CA TYR A 178 -4.45 11.67 -1.37
C TYR A 178 -5.50 12.75 -1.60
N THR A 179 -5.56 13.75 -0.73
CA THR A 179 -6.47 14.90 -0.90
C THR A 179 -6.19 15.61 -2.22
N LEU A 180 -4.92 15.93 -2.49
CA LEU A 180 -4.49 16.58 -3.73
C LEU A 180 -4.77 15.71 -4.96
N LEU A 181 -4.45 14.41 -4.90
CA LEU A 181 -4.71 13.47 -5.99
C LEU A 181 -6.21 13.34 -6.31
N LEU A 182 -7.06 13.33 -5.28
CA LEU A 182 -8.51 13.28 -5.49
C LEU A 182 -9.11 14.62 -5.92
N ALA A 183 -8.50 15.73 -5.56
CA ALA A 183 -8.91 17.05 -6.06
C ALA A 183 -8.71 17.15 -7.59
N VAL A 184 -7.67 16.53 -8.13
CA VAL A 184 -7.39 16.45 -9.57
C VAL A 184 -8.17 15.31 -10.27
N ALA A 185 -8.74 14.38 -9.51
CA ALA A 185 -9.45 13.22 -10.08
C ALA A 185 -10.57 13.55 -11.08
N PRO A 186 -11.34 14.66 -10.98
CA PRO A 186 -12.33 15.02 -12.01
C PRO A 186 -11.72 15.15 -13.40
N ILE A 187 -10.56 15.80 -13.54
CA ILE A 187 -9.85 15.96 -14.80
C ILE A 187 -9.38 14.59 -15.31
N VAL A 188 -8.78 13.79 -14.43
CA VAL A 188 -8.35 12.42 -14.75
C VAL A 188 -9.53 11.58 -15.24
N LEU A 189 -10.69 11.64 -14.57
CA LEU A 189 -11.89 10.89 -14.95
C LEU A 189 -12.45 11.34 -16.30
N LEU A 190 -12.39 12.63 -16.60
CA LEU A 190 -12.79 13.15 -17.91
C LEU A 190 -11.92 12.53 -19.00
N LEU A 191 -10.61 12.65 -18.90
CA LEU A 191 -9.65 12.10 -19.87
C LEU A 191 -9.81 10.58 -20.03
N LEU A 192 -9.92 9.84 -18.94
CA LEU A 192 -10.13 8.39 -18.99
C LEU A 192 -11.49 8.02 -19.62
N SER A 193 -12.50 8.86 -19.45
CA SER A 193 -13.85 8.60 -19.99
C SER A 193 -13.93 8.77 -21.51
N VAL A 194 -13.11 9.64 -22.08
CA VAL A 194 -12.99 9.84 -23.53
C VAL A 194 -11.89 8.96 -24.17
N GLY A 195 -11.21 8.13 -23.38
CA GLY A 195 -10.20 7.20 -23.87
C GLY A 195 -8.78 7.73 -23.88
N GLU A 196 -8.56 8.94 -23.41
CA GLU A 196 -7.30 9.69 -23.47
C GLU A 196 -6.37 9.37 -22.28
N TRP A 197 -6.20 8.08 -22.00
CA TRP A 197 -5.42 7.60 -20.84
C TRP A 197 -3.95 8.00 -20.86
N TYR A 198 -3.35 8.21 -22.03
CA TYR A 198 -1.97 8.62 -22.17
C TYR A 198 -1.72 10.05 -21.66
N TRP A 199 -2.71 10.96 -21.79
CA TRP A 199 -2.63 12.31 -21.21
C TRP A 199 -2.66 12.29 -19.68
N VAL A 200 -3.01 11.17 -19.08
CA VAL A 200 -2.94 10.95 -17.63
C VAL A 200 -1.62 10.30 -17.24
N LEU A 201 -1.22 9.24 -17.95
CA LEU A 201 -0.02 8.47 -17.59
C LEU A 201 1.28 9.20 -17.95
N VAL A 202 1.39 9.77 -19.16
CA VAL A 202 2.63 10.40 -19.62
C VAL A 202 3.05 11.54 -18.69
N PRO A 203 2.19 12.55 -18.38
CA PRO A 203 2.56 13.58 -17.43
C PRO A 203 2.92 13.04 -16.05
N SER A 204 2.19 12.04 -15.55
CA SER A 204 2.47 11.43 -14.26
C SER A 204 3.88 10.82 -14.20
N TRP A 205 4.27 10.07 -15.22
CA TRP A 205 5.62 9.49 -15.30
C TRP A 205 6.70 10.53 -15.57
N LEU A 206 6.41 11.60 -16.32
CA LEU A 206 7.35 12.70 -16.53
C LEU A 206 7.60 13.51 -15.25
N ILE A 207 6.55 13.77 -14.45
CA ILE A 207 6.70 14.43 -13.14
C ILE A 207 7.57 13.56 -12.22
N TRP A 208 7.30 12.24 -12.17
CA TRP A 208 8.13 11.32 -11.41
C TRP A 208 9.59 11.30 -11.88
N LEU A 209 9.83 11.27 -13.20
CA LEU A 209 11.17 11.29 -13.78
C LEU A 209 11.89 12.61 -13.48
N ALA A 210 11.21 13.74 -13.62
CA ALA A 210 11.76 15.05 -13.25
C ALA A 210 12.19 15.08 -11.78
N TYR A 211 11.38 14.52 -10.89
CA TYR A 211 11.73 14.41 -9.46
C TYR A 211 12.93 13.49 -9.20
N GLN A 212 13.18 12.46 -10.04
CA GLN A 212 14.40 11.64 -9.92
C GLN A 212 15.68 12.42 -10.24
N VAL A 213 15.58 13.43 -11.12
CA VAL A 213 16.76 14.21 -11.60
C VAL A 213 16.91 15.51 -10.81
N TYR A 214 15.79 16.17 -10.52
CA TYR A 214 15.74 17.50 -9.86
C TYR A 214 14.76 17.48 -8.69
N PRO A 215 15.11 16.84 -7.56
CA PRO A 215 14.16 16.64 -6.46
C PRO A 215 13.73 17.94 -5.77
N GLU A 216 14.57 18.95 -5.71
CA GLU A 216 14.25 20.23 -5.09
C GLU A 216 13.31 21.06 -5.96
N GLU A 217 13.63 21.22 -7.25
CA GLU A 217 12.86 22.01 -8.20
C GLU A 217 11.54 21.32 -8.60
N ALA A 218 11.55 19.99 -8.69
CA ALA A 218 10.39 19.20 -9.06
C ALA A 218 9.51 18.80 -7.86
N ALA A 219 9.79 19.27 -6.67
CA ALA A 219 8.91 19.10 -5.49
C ALA A 219 7.53 19.77 -5.68
N ILE A 220 7.37 20.49 -6.79
CA ILE A 220 6.14 21.05 -7.33
C ILE A 220 5.16 19.89 -7.73
N PRO A 221 3.83 20.10 -7.65
CA PRO A 221 3.17 21.41 -7.58
C PRO A 221 2.84 21.91 -6.18
N TRP A 222 3.04 21.13 -5.14
CA TRP A 222 2.60 21.49 -3.81
C TRP A 222 3.57 21.05 -2.72
N TYR A 223 4.37 21.97 -2.21
CA TYR A 223 5.29 21.69 -1.13
C TYR A 223 4.55 21.58 0.19
N ILE A 224 4.70 20.45 0.87
CA ILE A 224 4.12 20.18 2.19
C ILE A 224 5.28 20.02 3.17
N ARG A 225 5.40 20.92 4.14
CA ARG A 225 6.36 20.74 5.24
C ARG A 225 6.00 19.49 6.02
N HIS A 226 7.00 18.71 6.37
CA HIS A 226 6.86 17.37 6.97
C HIS A 226 6.14 16.34 6.06
N GLY A 227 5.94 16.64 4.79
CA GLY A 227 5.52 15.71 3.74
C GLY A 227 6.69 14.99 3.06
N GLU A 228 7.85 15.01 3.67
CA GLU A 228 9.11 14.52 3.09
C GLU A 228 9.10 13.01 2.82
N ASN A 229 8.33 12.23 3.59
CA ASN A 229 8.23 10.80 3.40
C ASN A 229 7.43 10.39 2.15
N PHE A 230 6.50 11.25 1.70
CA PHE A 230 5.61 11.00 0.57
C PHE A 230 5.52 12.21 -0.37
N PRO A 231 6.64 12.66 -0.98
CA PRO A 231 6.61 13.77 -1.91
C PRO A 231 5.66 13.47 -3.06
N LEU A 232 4.70 14.39 -3.27
CA LEU A 232 3.61 14.20 -4.24
C LEU A 232 4.14 13.86 -5.63
N ALA A 233 5.21 14.54 -6.08
CA ALA A 233 5.82 14.33 -7.39
C ALA A 233 6.32 12.90 -7.60
N ALA A 234 6.85 12.26 -6.54
CA ALA A 234 7.32 10.88 -6.63
C ALA A 234 6.18 9.87 -6.50
N TRP A 235 5.35 10.01 -5.47
CA TRP A 235 4.41 8.94 -5.08
C TRP A 235 3.11 8.91 -5.90
N GLN A 236 2.76 10.01 -6.55
CA GLN A 236 1.57 10.08 -7.41
C GLN A 236 1.60 9.04 -8.54
N VAL A 237 2.79 8.64 -9.03
CA VAL A 237 2.91 7.69 -10.13
C VAL A 237 2.30 6.33 -9.83
N LEU A 238 2.45 5.82 -8.59
CA LEU A 238 1.83 4.56 -8.17
C LEU A 238 0.31 4.67 -8.15
N PHE A 239 -0.21 5.75 -7.59
CA PHE A 239 -1.65 5.98 -7.47
C PHE A 239 -2.31 6.19 -8.84
N ILE A 240 -1.75 7.07 -9.66
CA ILE A 240 -2.29 7.41 -10.99
C ILE A 240 -2.21 6.20 -11.91
N THR A 241 -1.05 5.55 -12.01
CA THR A 241 -0.88 4.36 -12.84
C THR A 241 -1.91 3.29 -12.47
N ARG A 242 -2.09 3.06 -11.17
CA ARG A 242 -3.03 2.04 -10.72
C ARG A 242 -4.49 2.45 -10.87
N SER A 243 -4.80 3.74 -10.76
CA SER A 243 -6.14 4.27 -11.03
C SER A 243 -6.54 4.05 -12.49
N VAL A 244 -5.62 4.28 -13.43
CA VAL A 244 -5.82 3.99 -14.87
C VAL A 244 -6.03 2.49 -15.09
N LEU A 245 -5.18 1.63 -14.51
CA LEU A 245 -5.32 0.18 -14.59
C LEU A 245 -6.63 -0.32 -13.97
N GLY A 246 -7.07 0.30 -12.87
CA GLY A 246 -8.36 0.02 -12.24
C GLY A 246 -9.54 0.42 -13.12
N PHE A 247 -9.46 1.59 -13.74
CA PHE A 247 -10.49 2.10 -14.64
C PHE A 247 -10.65 1.23 -15.88
N TYR A 248 -9.55 0.76 -16.48
CA TYR A 248 -9.53 -0.12 -17.65
C TYR A 248 -9.36 -1.61 -17.30
N ARG A 249 -9.77 -2.02 -16.11
CA ARG A 249 -9.60 -3.41 -15.60
C ARG A 249 -10.01 -4.48 -16.63
N GLY A 250 -11.12 -4.28 -17.35
CA GLY A 250 -11.60 -5.24 -18.35
C GLY A 250 -10.60 -5.45 -19.50
N ALA A 251 -10.11 -4.36 -20.08
CA ALA A 251 -9.11 -4.40 -21.15
C ALA A 251 -7.78 -4.97 -20.66
N LEU A 252 -7.33 -4.56 -19.45
CA LEU A 252 -6.15 -5.11 -18.82
C LEU A 252 -6.26 -6.62 -18.61
N THR A 253 -7.41 -7.11 -18.15
CA THR A 253 -7.65 -8.54 -17.97
C THR A 253 -7.54 -9.30 -19.30
N ALA A 254 -8.16 -8.79 -20.35
CA ALA A 254 -8.11 -9.41 -21.68
C ALA A 254 -6.68 -9.44 -22.22
N TRP A 255 -5.91 -8.37 -22.01
CA TRP A 255 -4.50 -8.31 -22.38
C TRP A 255 -3.62 -9.29 -21.60
N LEU A 256 -3.78 -9.35 -20.27
CA LEU A 256 -3.02 -10.26 -19.41
C LEU A 256 -3.32 -11.74 -19.66
N GLN A 257 -4.49 -12.09 -20.19
CA GLN A 257 -4.83 -13.45 -20.56
C GLN A 257 -3.92 -14.02 -21.69
N ARG A 258 -3.26 -13.14 -22.46
CA ARG A 258 -2.31 -13.53 -23.52
C ARG A 258 -0.99 -14.08 -22.95
N PHE A 259 -0.65 -13.77 -21.69
CA PHE A 259 0.60 -14.19 -21.08
C PHE A 259 0.43 -15.48 -20.26
N PRO A 260 1.43 -16.36 -20.25
CA PRO A 260 1.41 -17.58 -19.45
C PRO A 260 1.55 -17.25 -17.97
N ARG A 261 0.45 -17.28 -17.24
CA ARG A 261 0.33 -16.84 -15.82
C ARG A 261 1.39 -17.44 -14.90
N LEU A 262 1.66 -18.77 -15.06
CA LEU A 262 2.65 -19.45 -14.23
C LEU A 262 4.07 -18.95 -14.48
N ARG A 263 4.41 -18.56 -15.72
CA ARG A 263 5.73 -17.99 -16.02
C ARG A 263 5.88 -16.60 -15.42
N VAL A 264 4.85 -15.74 -15.59
CA VAL A 264 4.84 -14.40 -14.98
C VAL A 264 4.96 -14.50 -13.46
N PHE A 265 4.24 -15.43 -12.84
CA PHE A 265 4.31 -15.66 -11.40
C PHE A 265 5.69 -16.21 -10.97
N GLY A 266 6.24 -17.16 -11.71
CA GLY A 266 7.58 -17.70 -11.44
C GLY A 266 8.67 -16.64 -11.52
N VAL A 267 8.64 -15.78 -12.54
CA VAL A 267 9.57 -14.66 -12.67
C VAL A 267 9.40 -13.67 -11.52
N ALA A 268 8.14 -13.31 -11.16
CA ALA A 268 7.89 -12.41 -10.05
C ALA A 268 8.35 -12.97 -8.70
N ILE A 269 8.15 -14.28 -8.44
CA ILE A 269 8.67 -14.94 -7.24
C ILE A 269 10.21 -14.91 -7.26
N GLY A 270 10.82 -15.32 -8.36
CA GLY A 270 12.28 -15.32 -8.50
C GLY A 270 12.88 -13.96 -8.20
N LEU A 271 12.31 -12.90 -8.80
CA LEU A 271 12.76 -11.53 -8.59
C LEU A 271 12.51 -11.07 -7.13
N ALA A 272 11.33 -11.33 -6.57
CA ALA A 272 11.02 -10.95 -5.20
C ALA A 272 11.94 -11.64 -4.18
N VAL A 273 12.20 -12.94 -4.35
CA VAL A 273 13.13 -13.70 -3.50
C VAL A 273 14.56 -13.20 -3.65
N THR A 274 15.03 -12.98 -4.87
CA THR A 274 16.37 -12.45 -5.13
C THR A 274 16.55 -11.08 -4.46
N LEU A 275 15.61 -10.17 -4.63
CA LEU A 275 15.67 -8.84 -4.01
C LEU A 275 15.55 -8.90 -2.48
N ALA A 276 14.75 -9.81 -1.93
CA ALA A 276 14.69 -10.03 -0.49
C ALA A 276 16.01 -10.56 0.06
N LEU A 277 16.65 -11.52 -0.62
CA LEU A 277 17.97 -12.03 -0.25
C LEU A 277 19.05 -10.96 -0.33
N ILE A 278 19.04 -10.13 -1.38
CA ILE A 278 19.93 -8.99 -1.51
C ILE A 278 19.70 -8.02 -0.35
N SER A 279 18.46 -7.67 -0.04
CA SER A 279 18.13 -6.77 1.06
C SER A 279 18.57 -7.32 2.42
N LEU A 280 18.42 -8.62 2.65
CA LEU A 280 18.89 -9.26 3.89
C LEU A 280 20.42 -9.32 3.97
N ALA A 281 21.09 -9.50 2.83
CA ALA A 281 22.56 -9.61 2.79
C ALA A 281 23.27 -8.26 2.94
N TRP A 282 22.72 -7.21 2.33
CA TRP A 282 23.32 -5.87 2.32
C TRP A 282 22.58 -4.81 3.15
N GLY A 283 21.31 -5.02 3.44
CA GLY A 283 20.45 -4.05 4.16
C GLY A 283 20.54 -4.13 5.68
N ALA A 284 21.15 -5.17 6.22
CA ALA A 284 21.51 -5.22 7.62
C ALA A 284 22.94 -4.67 7.78
N ASP A 285 23.22 -3.96 8.85
CA ASP A 285 24.56 -3.45 9.25
C ASP A 285 25.64 -4.57 9.36
N ASN A 286 25.34 -5.76 8.91
CA ASN A 286 26.09 -7.00 9.08
C ASN A 286 27.09 -7.30 7.98
N GLY A 287 27.36 -6.41 7.04
CA GLY A 287 28.51 -6.49 6.15
C GLY A 287 28.74 -7.84 5.46
N VAL A 288 27.70 -8.59 5.07
CA VAL A 288 27.86 -9.79 4.27
C VAL A 288 28.29 -9.37 2.86
N GLN A 289 29.59 -9.32 2.66
CA GLN A 289 30.17 -9.12 1.34
C GLN A 289 29.98 -10.41 0.54
N PHE A 290 29.20 -10.37 -0.52
CA PHE A 290 29.21 -11.43 -1.50
C PHE A 290 30.51 -11.33 -2.29
N ALA A 291 31.37 -12.32 -2.16
CA ALA A 291 32.72 -12.37 -2.75
C ALA A 291 32.78 -12.23 -4.27
N PHE A 292 31.65 -12.20 -4.96
CA PHE A 292 31.57 -12.16 -6.42
C PHE A 292 31.11 -10.82 -7.00
N PHE A 293 30.59 -9.89 -6.19
CA PHE A 293 30.12 -8.59 -6.64
C PHE A 293 30.56 -7.53 -5.63
N ASP A 294 31.51 -6.72 -6.06
CA ASP A 294 31.95 -5.54 -5.30
C ASP A 294 30.97 -4.39 -5.54
N ILE A 295 29.76 -4.52 -4.98
CA ILE A 295 28.74 -3.47 -5.06
C ILE A 295 28.79 -2.70 -3.75
N ASP A 296 29.04 -1.39 -3.83
CA ASP A 296 28.94 -0.51 -2.68
C ASP A 296 27.53 -0.58 -2.09
N PRO A 297 27.37 -0.95 -0.80
CA PRO A 297 26.06 -0.99 -0.13
C PRO A 297 25.31 0.35 -0.20
N ASN A 298 26.01 1.47 -0.21
CA ASN A 298 25.40 2.80 -0.31
C ASN A 298 24.75 3.02 -1.67
N VAL A 299 25.41 2.63 -2.76
CA VAL A 299 24.87 2.72 -4.13
C VAL A 299 23.65 1.83 -4.28
N LEU A 300 23.69 0.64 -3.66
CA LEU A 300 22.56 -0.27 -3.68
C LEU A 300 21.37 0.31 -2.91
N ASN A 301 21.58 0.78 -1.69
CA ASN A 301 20.54 1.38 -0.86
C ASN A 301 19.93 2.63 -1.52
N GLU A 302 20.78 3.49 -2.13
CA GLU A 302 20.32 4.65 -2.88
C GLU A 302 19.43 4.25 -4.07
N SER A 303 19.75 3.16 -4.75
CA SER A 303 18.98 2.63 -5.88
C SER A 303 17.57 2.16 -5.51
N PHE A 304 17.35 1.84 -4.23
CA PHE A 304 16.06 1.42 -3.68
C PHE A 304 15.46 2.43 -2.69
N PHE A 305 16.00 3.64 -2.65
CA PHE A 305 15.60 4.61 -1.64
C PHE A 305 14.10 4.94 -1.72
N LYS A 306 13.46 5.01 -0.54
CA LYS A 306 12.01 5.06 -0.40
C LYS A 306 11.42 6.41 -0.79
N VAL A 307 12.00 7.49 -0.28
CA VAL A 307 11.41 8.83 -0.37
C VAL A 307 11.20 9.27 -1.81
N PRO A 308 12.22 9.23 -2.71
CA PRO A 308 12.04 9.59 -4.11
C PRO A 308 11.35 8.48 -4.92
N LEU A 309 11.01 7.35 -4.31
CA LEU A 309 10.46 6.18 -5.00
C LEU A 309 11.33 5.78 -6.20
N ARG A 310 12.58 5.39 -5.92
CA ARG A 310 13.58 5.05 -6.95
C ARG A 310 13.08 3.92 -7.88
N PRO A 311 13.56 3.86 -9.13
CA PRO A 311 13.08 2.90 -10.14
C PRO A 311 13.12 1.45 -9.68
N TRP A 312 14.22 1.01 -9.06
CA TRP A 312 14.37 -0.36 -8.58
C TRP A 312 13.42 -0.70 -7.43
N ARG A 313 13.04 0.31 -6.64
CA ARG A 313 12.00 0.13 -5.61
C ARG A 313 10.62 -0.13 -6.23
N ILE A 314 10.28 0.53 -7.34
CA ILE A 314 9.04 0.24 -8.08
C ILE A 314 9.08 -1.20 -8.62
N VAL A 315 10.21 -1.66 -9.16
CA VAL A 315 10.38 -3.03 -9.65
C VAL A 315 10.23 -4.04 -8.51
N ALA A 316 10.89 -3.80 -7.38
CA ALA A 316 10.78 -4.65 -6.19
C ALA A 316 9.32 -4.71 -5.70
N PHE A 317 8.67 -3.57 -5.57
CA PHE A 317 7.28 -3.49 -5.16
C PHE A 317 6.35 -4.25 -6.13
N MET A 318 6.51 -4.07 -7.44
CA MET A 318 5.67 -4.75 -8.44
C MET A 318 5.82 -6.27 -8.38
N SER A 319 7.03 -6.77 -8.14
CA SER A 319 7.27 -8.22 -7.98
C SER A 319 6.54 -8.76 -6.75
N VAL A 320 6.65 -8.09 -5.61
CA VAL A 320 5.94 -8.46 -4.37
C VAL A 320 4.42 -8.35 -4.53
N ALA A 321 3.92 -7.30 -5.19
CA ALA A 321 2.49 -7.12 -5.43
C ALA A 321 1.89 -8.24 -6.30
N ILE A 322 2.62 -8.67 -7.34
CA ILE A 322 2.21 -9.80 -8.20
C ILE A 322 2.19 -11.09 -7.37
N VAL A 323 3.22 -11.35 -6.57
CA VAL A 323 3.31 -12.54 -5.72
C VAL A 323 2.18 -12.54 -4.69
N ALA A 324 1.97 -11.43 -3.99
CA ALA A 324 0.94 -11.31 -2.96
C ALA A 324 -0.47 -11.49 -3.52
N TYR A 325 -0.79 -10.80 -4.63
CA TYR A 325 -2.11 -10.92 -5.25
C TYR A 325 -2.36 -12.31 -5.85
N THR A 326 -1.35 -12.91 -6.47
CA THR A 326 -1.43 -14.27 -7.03
C THR A 326 -1.55 -15.31 -5.92
N GLY A 327 -0.75 -15.18 -4.87
CA GLY A 327 -0.83 -16.01 -3.67
C GLY A 327 -2.21 -15.91 -3.02
N ALA A 328 -2.72 -14.70 -2.81
CA ALA A 328 -4.08 -14.49 -2.31
C ALA A 328 -5.17 -15.08 -3.22
N THR A 329 -4.91 -15.21 -4.53
CA THR A 329 -5.85 -15.83 -5.47
C THR A 329 -5.85 -17.34 -5.38
N TYR A 330 -4.68 -17.97 -5.41
CA TYR A 330 -4.57 -19.43 -5.43
C TYR A 330 -4.73 -20.06 -4.05
N LEU A 331 -4.32 -19.36 -3.01
CA LEU A 331 -4.40 -19.81 -1.61
C LEU A 331 -5.54 -19.11 -0.85
N TRP A 332 -6.57 -18.66 -1.56
CA TRP A 332 -7.65 -17.87 -0.95
C TRP A 332 -8.29 -18.54 0.26
N VAL A 333 -8.64 -19.82 0.14
CA VAL A 333 -9.35 -20.54 1.21
C VAL A 333 -8.52 -20.61 2.49
N PRO A 334 -7.26 -21.11 2.49
CA PRO A 334 -6.45 -21.15 3.70
C PRO A 334 -6.11 -19.74 4.22
N ILE A 335 -5.77 -18.80 3.36
CA ILE A 335 -5.45 -17.42 3.78
C ILE A 335 -6.67 -16.74 4.42
N ARG A 336 -7.85 -16.88 3.81
CA ARG A 336 -9.08 -16.31 4.38
C ARG A 336 -9.42 -16.92 5.73
N ARG A 337 -9.24 -18.24 5.90
CA ARG A 337 -9.51 -18.92 7.18
C ARG A 337 -8.53 -18.48 8.27
N ALA A 338 -7.24 -18.37 7.94
CA ALA A 338 -6.21 -18.02 8.91
C ALA A 338 -6.19 -16.51 9.24
N LEU A 339 -6.24 -15.66 8.23
CA LEU A 339 -6.00 -14.21 8.37
C LEU A 339 -7.22 -13.33 8.09
N GLY A 340 -8.25 -13.87 7.42
CA GLY A 340 -9.40 -13.08 6.97
C GLY A 340 -10.19 -12.43 8.10
N TRP A 341 -10.27 -13.08 9.27
CA TRP A 341 -10.96 -12.55 10.43
C TRP A 341 -10.34 -11.24 10.95
N LEU A 342 -9.03 -11.08 10.83
CA LEU A 342 -8.27 -9.90 11.24
C LEU A 342 -8.13 -8.89 10.08
N MET A 343 -7.64 -9.36 8.93
CA MET A 343 -7.24 -8.47 7.81
C MET A 343 -8.43 -7.87 7.07
N LEU A 344 -9.53 -8.62 6.87
CA LEU A 344 -10.67 -8.09 6.10
C LEU A 344 -11.35 -6.90 6.80
N PRO A 345 -11.67 -6.91 8.10
CA PRO A 345 -12.25 -5.76 8.76
C PRO A 345 -11.34 -4.53 8.69
N LEU A 346 -10.04 -4.68 8.96
CA LEU A 346 -9.05 -3.59 8.90
C LEU A 346 -8.98 -3.01 7.49
N GLY A 347 -8.90 -3.85 6.46
CA GLY A 347 -8.84 -3.40 5.07
C GLY A 347 -10.12 -2.75 4.56
N GLN A 348 -11.28 -3.17 5.06
CA GLN A 348 -12.58 -2.58 4.70
C GLN A 348 -12.81 -1.21 5.34
N ALA A 349 -12.26 -0.98 6.53
CA ALA A 349 -12.30 0.28 7.27
C ALA A 349 -10.92 0.96 7.28
N ALA A 350 -10.23 1.02 6.14
CA ALA A 350 -8.83 1.43 6.07
C ALA A 350 -8.60 2.88 6.52
N LEU A 351 -9.45 3.82 6.13
CA LEU A 351 -9.32 5.22 6.54
C LEU A 351 -9.54 5.38 8.05
N TYR A 352 -10.57 4.73 8.59
CA TYR A 352 -10.80 4.69 10.02
C TYR A 352 -9.59 4.10 10.76
N SER A 353 -9.10 2.94 10.29
CA SER A 353 -7.93 2.28 10.90
C SER A 353 -6.69 3.17 10.86
N TYR A 354 -6.51 3.89 9.75
CA TYR A 354 -5.43 4.84 9.58
C TYR A 354 -5.53 6.02 10.57
N ILE A 355 -6.71 6.60 10.76
CA ILE A 355 -6.91 7.72 11.70
C ILE A 355 -6.73 7.26 13.15
N VAL A 356 -7.36 6.15 13.51
CA VAL A 356 -7.36 5.66 14.90
C VAL A 356 -5.98 5.22 15.35
N HIS A 357 -5.13 4.67 14.45
CA HIS A 357 -3.81 4.22 14.87
C HIS A 357 -2.92 5.35 15.42
N PHE A 358 -3.07 6.61 14.97
CA PHE A 358 -2.34 7.75 15.55
C PHE A 358 -2.66 7.95 17.03
N PHE A 359 -3.92 7.81 17.39
CA PHE A 359 -4.34 7.92 18.79
C PHE A 359 -3.89 6.71 19.62
N LEU A 360 -3.83 5.53 19.00
CA LEU A 360 -3.28 4.34 19.67
C LEU A 360 -1.77 4.45 19.88
N ILE A 361 -1.04 5.00 18.91
CA ILE A 361 0.38 5.32 19.07
C ILE A 361 0.56 6.31 20.23
N LEU A 362 -0.19 7.41 20.22
CA LEU A 362 -0.17 8.40 21.30
C LEU A 362 -0.39 7.75 22.66
N LEU A 363 -1.39 6.89 22.78
CA LEU A 363 -1.70 6.15 23.99
C LEU A 363 -0.51 5.30 24.45
N VAL A 364 0.08 4.52 23.53
CA VAL A 364 1.19 3.61 23.87
C VAL A 364 2.44 4.38 24.25
N TYR A 365 2.80 5.43 23.53
CA TYR A 365 3.99 6.24 23.87
C TYR A 365 3.92 6.83 25.26
N ASN A 366 2.71 7.13 25.75
CA ASN A 366 2.52 7.68 27.10
C ASN A 366 2.31 6.59 28.18
N LEU A 367 1.86 5.39 27.82
CA LEU A 367 1.69 4.28 28.75
C LEU A 367 2.92 3.37 28.84
N ALA A 368 3.71 3.24 27.78
CA ALA A 368 4.86 2.35 27.74
C ALA A 368 5.88 2.61 28.88
N PRO A 369 6.24 3.86 29.23
CA PRO A 369 7.13 4.13 30.35
C PRO A 369 6.57 3.66 31.70
N LEU A 370 5.25 3.75 31.89
CA LEU A 370 4.57 3.26 33.09
C LEU A 370 4.58 1.73 33.15
N LEU A 371 4.41 1.06 32.00
CA LEU A 371 4.46 -0.40 31.91
C LEU A 371 5.88 -0.95 32.09
N ALA A 372 6.89 -0.25 31.59
CA ALA A 372 8.30 -0.60 31.76
C ALA A 372 8.80 -0.46 33.20
N SER A 373 8.14 0.36 34.04
CA SER A 373 8.48 0.54 35.43
C SER A 373 7.92 -0.54 36.37
N LEU A 374 7.17 -1.49 35.86
CA LEU A 374 6.61 -2.59 36.66
C LEU A 374 7.70 -3.62 37.03
N PRO A 375 7.68 -4.18 38.29
CA PRO A 375 8.64 -5.19 38.70
C PRO A 375 8.58 -6.43 37.80
N GLY A 376 9.73 -6.87 37.28
CA GLY A 376 9.84 -8.05 36.42
C GLY A 376 9.91 -7.65 34.95
N GLU A 377 10.79 -6.69 34.59
CA GLU A 377 10.99 -6.23 33.21
C GLU A 377 10.94 -7.39 32.18
N PRO A 378 9.90 -7.46 31.35
CA PRO A 378 9.92 -8.39 30.23
C PRO A 378 11.04 -7.96 29.29
N SER A 379 11.80 -8.94 28.76
CA SER A 379 12.80 -8.63 27.75
C SER A 379 12.15 -7.84 26.60
N THR A 380 12.82 -6.81 26.12
CA THR A 380 12.33 -5.96 25.00
C THR A 380 11.88 -6.80 23.81
N ASP A 381 12.54 -7.93 23.55
CA ASP A 381 12.24 -8.88 22.47
C ASP A 381 10.85 -9.51 22.56
N VAL A 382 10.27 -9.61 23.75
CA VAL A 382 8.92 -10.16 23.95
C VAL A 382 7.90 -9.04 24.17
N PHE A 383 8.27 -8.01 24.92
CA PHE A 383 7.35 -6.93 25.28
C PHE A 383 6.85 -6.15 24.07
N VAL A 384 7.78 -5.74 23.19
CA VAL A 384 7.43 -4.95 22.00
C VAL A 384 6.47 -5.69 21.06
N PRO A 385 6.73 -6.95 20.62
CA PRO A 385 5.80 -7.69 19.78
C PRO A 385 4.43 -7.93 20.44
N VAL A 386 4.40 -8.20 21.74
CA VAL A 386 3.13 -8.39 22.47
C VAL A 386 2.31 -7.10 22.47
N LEU A 387 2.94 -5.96 22.70
CA LEU A 387 2.31 -4.65 22.65
C LEU A 387 1.78 -4.33 21.23
N GLN A 388 2.58 -4.57 20.21
CA GLN A 388 2.18 -4.39 18.81
C GLN A 388 0.95 -5.26 18.47
N ILE A 389 0.94 -6.53 18.87
CA ILE A 389 -0.19 -7.43 18.68
C ILE A 389 -1.41 -6.92 19.45
N ALA A 390 -1.26 -6.50 20.70
CA ALA A 390 -2.35 -5.98 21.51
C ALA A 390 -3.01 -4.75 20.86
N VAL A 391 -2.21 -3.84 20.32
CA VAL A 391 -2.71 -2.65 19.62
C VAL A 391 -3.44 -3.02 18.32
N VAL A 392 -2.89 -3.94 17.54
CA VAL A 392 -3.58 -4.44 16.34
C VAL A 392 -4.93 -5.08 16.69
N LEU A 393 -4.98 -5.88 17.75
CA LEU A 393 -6.22 -6.49 18.21
C LEU A 393 -7.22 -5.46 18.77
N LEU A 394 -6.73 -4.44 19.46
CA LEU A 394 -7.56 -3.33 19.92
C LEU A 394 -8.15 -2.57 18.73
N LEU A 395 -7.33 -2.21 17.73
CA LEU A 395 -7.78 -1.57 16.51
C LEU A 395 -8.84 -2.43 15.79
N TRP A 396 -8.60 -3.72 15.67
CA TRP A 396 -9.55 -4.66 15.09
C TRP A 396 -10.88 -4.69 15.89
N ALA A 397 -10.82 -4.71 17.21
CA ALA A 397 -12.02 -4.70 18.07
C ALA A 397 -12.82 -3.40 17.90
N LEU A 398 -12.14 -2.24 17.81
CA LEU A 398 -12.78 -0.95 17.56
C LEU A 398 -13.49 -0.93 16.20
N VAL A 399 -12.85 -1.46 15.15
CA VAL A 399 -13.44 -1.61 13.81
C VAL A 399 -14.65 -2.54 13.86
N ARG A 400 -14.54 -3.70 14.50
CA ARG A 400 -15.63 -4.69 14.58
C ARG A 400 -16.83 -4.16 15.34
N LYS A 401 -16.60 -3.40 16.41
CA LYS A 401 -17.66 -2.77 17.22
C LYS A 401 -18.13 -1.44 16.62
N ARG A 402 -17.56 -0.99 15.52
CA ARG A 402 -17.87 0.30 14.85
C ARG A 402 -17.81 1.50 15.81
N VAL A 403 -16.83 1.51 16.69
CA VAL A 403 -16.66 2.56 17.68
C VAL A 403 -16.34 3.86 16.93
N LEU A 404 -17.08 4.95 17.22
CA LEU A 404 -16.92 6.26 16.61
C LEU A 404 -17.05 6.32 15.07
N PHE A 405 -17.67 5.34 14.40
CA PHE A 405 -17.88 5.36 12.94
C PHE A 405 -18.82 6.51 12.48
N GLY A 406 -19.60 7.10 13.38
CA GLY A 406 -20.39 8.28 13.08
C GLY A 406 -19.58 9.59 13.03
N ILE A 407 -18.35 9.57 13.59
CA ILE A 407 -17.48 10.75 13.70
C ILE A 407 -16.26 10.56 12.77
N ILE A 408 -15.61 9.41 12.85
CA ILE A 408 -14.43 9.10 12.06
C ILE A 408 -14.85 8.43 10.75
N PRO A 409 -14.50 8.98 9.59
CA PRO A 409 -14.88 8.43 8.29
C PRO A 409 -14.23 7.06 8.05
N ASN A 410 -14.92 6.19 7.31
CA ASN A 410 -14.51 4.82 6.99
C ASN A 410 -14.41 4.58 5.47
#